data_4c0ffa4b87566f00eeb5102ca25710af
#
_entry.id   4c0ffa4b87566f00eeb5102ca25710af
#
_cell.length_a   1.000
_cell.length_b   1.000
_cell.length_c   1.000
_cell.angle_alpha   90.00
_cell.angle_beta   90.00
_cell.angle_gamma   90.00
#
_symmetry.space_group_name_H-M   'P 1'
#
loop_
_entity.id
_entity.type
_entity.pdbx_description
1 polymer ?
#
loop_
_entity_poly.entity_id
_entity_poly.type
_entity_poly.pdbx_seq_one_letter_code
_entity_poly.pdbx_strand_id
1 'polypeptide(L)'
;MQLSSLIKRLFPFFAFCICVLLFWPGLMRPDSMVQMNQGVSGVLSDWHPPVMGVLWGLFDKIYSGSGPMFLFHLSLYWGAVSLFACAQPQKAKWVYFIAILPPVFAYQLLVLKDISFVNAYLFCAGWLHFYSMRNRRPGLFSLLAWFAIAFYGTCATYQAAIALPWLCMWFAKFYWPDSSKKWIGIGLLLCGIFIAGVTVFNKTMSTPSNRGIHTKLYDLSGISINLNDPVFPDYIKQNKLYDFEKIKQLYNPNRVDDLTFANDSPLTAVASPDQENILHKAWMSAIITHPVAYIKHRWGIFYQQLTVSLLKPPSNIKGETTSNIITVLNLVEKSGIFTVASWFMAYLMYFFIQLIYVYKGFRYFNEHPKHVSLFFQNIMGVTLVLSLFFIAGAAEARYAYLAIAMFYFSHPYRE
;
A
#
# COMPACT_ATOMS: atom_id res chain seq x y z
N MET A 1 32.91 -24.20 8.11
CA MET A 1 32.05 -23.16 8.72
C MET A 1 31.94 -21.87 7.92
N GLN A 2 32.96 -21.45 7.14
CA GLN A 2 32.95 -20.20 6.37
C GLN A 2 32.04 -20.22 5.13
N LEU A 3 31.98 -21.30 4.36
CA LEU A 3 31.17 -21.39 3.12
C LEU A 3 29.68 -21.26 3.38
N SER A 4 29.15 -21.87 4.43
CA SER A 4 27.73 -21.77 4.78
C SER A 4 27.29 -20.37 5.21
N SER A 5 28.22 -19.58 5.77
CA SER A 5 27.94 -18.19 6.15
C SER A 5 27.93 -17.25 4.94
N LEU A 6 28.80 -17.49 3.97
CA LEU A 6 28.87 -16.72 2.72
C LEU A 6 27.61 -16.98 1.87
N ILE A 7 27.22 -18.24 1.69
CA ILE A 7 26.00 -18.62 0.94
C ILE A 7 24.77 -17.93 1.55
N LYS A 8 24.63 -17.94 2.88
CA LYS A 8 23.51 -17.26 3.54
C LYS A 8 23.47 -15.76 3.26
N ARG A 9 24.63 -15.08 3.17
CA ARG A 9 24.69 -13.64 2.89
C ARG A 9 24.39 -13.32 1.43
N LEU A 10 24.73 -14.21 0.52
CA LEU A 10 24.51 -14.06 -0.92
C LEU A 10 23.11 -14.47 -1.38
N PHE A 11 22.34 -15.18 -0.54
CA PHE A 11 20.99 -15.66 -0.90
C PHE A 11 20.08 -14.55 -1.46
N PRO A 12 19.94 -13.36 -0.83
CA PRO A 12 19.08 -12.32 -1.38
C PRO A 12 19.50 -11.84 -2.76
N PHE A 13 20.81 -11.81 -3.04
CA PHE A 13 21.33 -11.44 -4.35
C PHE A 13 20.97 -12.49 -5.41
N PHE A 14 21.19 -13.78 -5.12
CA PHE A 14 20.81 -14.84 -6.04
C PHE A 14 19.30 -14.90 -6.26
N ALA A 15 18.51 -14.75 -5.20
CA ALA A 15 17.07 -14.70 -5.30
C ALA A 15 16.59 -13.50 -6.14
N PHE A 16 17.20 -12.32 -5.97
CA PHE A 16 16.97 -11.17 -6.84
C PHE A 16 17.26 -11.50 -8.32
N CYS A 17 18.43 -12.07 -8.62
CA CYS A 17 18.78 -12.45 -9.99
C CYS A 17 17.80 -13.47 -10.58
N ILE A 18 17.40 -14.47 -9.81
CA ILE A 18 16.40 -15.47 -10.24
C ILE A 18 15.05 -14.79 -10.52
N CYS A 19 14.60 -13.87 -9.65
CA CYS A 19 13.36 -13.13 -9.87
C CYS A 19 13.42 -12.29 -11.15
N VAL A 20 14.56 -11.64 -11.41
CA VAL A 20 14.75 -10.87 -12.66
C VAL A 20 14.69 -11.80 -13.87
N LEU A 21 15.40 -12.92 -13.85
CA LEU A 21 15.42 -13.87 -14.96
C LEU A 21 14.04 -14.47 -15.26
N LEU A 22 13.25 -14.77 -14.23
CA LEU A 22 11.96 -15.43 -14.39
C LEU A 22 10.82 -14.47 -14.71
N PHE A 23 10.86 -13.23 -14.19
CA PHE A 23 9.70 -12.34 -14.17
C PHE A 23 9.92 -11.00 -14.89
N TRP A 24 11.05 -10.83 -15.58
CA TRP A 24 11.30 -9.64 -16.39
C TRP A 24 10.23 -9.48 -17.49
N PRO A 25 9.74 -8.28 -17.72
CA PRO A 25 9.99 -6.97 -17.10
C PRO A 25 8.99 -6.61 -15.98
N GLY A 26 8.39 -7.59 -15.33
CA GLY A 26 7.34 -7.44 -14.33
C GLY A 26 5.94 -7.37 -14.92
N LEU A 27 4.92 -7.44 -14.06
CA LEU A 27 3.52 -7.44 -14.44
C LEU A 27 2.93 -6.04 -14.29
N MET A 28 2.20 -5.58 -15.32
CA MET A 28 1.55 -4.28 -15.35
C MET A 28 0.04 -4.41 -15.17
N ARG A 29 -0.55 -3.46 -14.45
CA ARG A 29 -2.00 -3.24 -14.36
C ARG A 29 -2.36 -1.90 -15.02
N PRO A 30 -3.65 -1.62 -15.26
CA PRO A 30 -4.07 -0.32 -15.83
C PRO A 30 -3.48 0.89 -15.10
N ASP A 31 -3.48 0.89 -13.76
CA ASP A 31 -2.88 1.96 -12.95
C ASP A 31 -1.39 2.19 -13.28
N SER A 32 -0.64 1.08 -13.46
CA SER A 32 0.78 1.14 -13.79
C SER A 32 1.02 1.73 -15.18
N MET A 33 0.17 1.34 -16.16
CA MET A 33 0.26 1.87 -17.53
C MET A 33 -0.03 3.36 -17.58
N VAL A 34 -1.03 3.82 -16.82
CA VAL A 34 -1.34 5.25 -16.71
C VAL A 34 -0.13 6.01 -16.16
N GLN A 35 0.48 5.53 -15.07
CA GLN A 35 1.64 6.18 -14.47
C GLN A 35 2.89 6.14 -15.37
N MET A 36 3.11 5.03 -16.08
CA MET A 36 4.19 4.94 -17.08
C MET A 36 3.98 5.96 -18.21
N ASN A 37 2.78 6.00 -18.79
CA ASN A 37 2.47 6.93 -19.86
C ASN A 37 2.60 8.39 -19.42
N GLN A 38 2.17 8.73 -18.23
CA GLN A 38 2.37 10.04 -17.62
C GLN A 38 3.86 10.38 -17.46
N GLY A 39 4.66 9.41 -17.01
CA GLY A 39 6.11 9.58 -16.85
C GLY A 39 6.82 9.82 -18.19
N VAL A 40 6.49 9.03 -19.21
CA VAL A 40 7.07 9.13 -20.56
C VAL A 40 6.64 10.44 -21.25
N SER A 41 5.37 10.82 -21.14
CA SER A 41 4.85 12.07 -21.73
C SER A 41 5.27 13.32 -20.96
N GLY A 42 5.66 13.20 -19.70
CA GLY A 42 5.93 14.33 -18.81
C GLY A 42 4.67 15.06 -18.31
N VAL A 43 3.47 14.60 -18.68
CA VAL A 43 2.18 15.19 -18.26
C VAL A 43 1.63 14.38 -17.09
N LEU A 44 1.85 14.86 -15.87
CA LEU A 44 1.44 14.18 -14.64
C LEU A 44 0.14 14.79 -14.10
N SER A 45 -0.79 13.93 -13.65
CA SER A 45 -1.97 14.33 -12.89
C SER A 45 -1.88 13.80 -11.46
N ASP A 46 -2.63 14.39 -10.54
CA ASP A 46 -2.69 13.92 -9.15
C ASP A 46 -3.70 12.77 -8.95
N TRP A 47 -4.22 12.17 -10.02
CA TRP A 47 -5.03 10.94 -9.93
C TRP A 47 -4.24 9.82 -9.23
N HIS A 48 -2.99 9.65 -9.64
CA HIS A 48 -2.00 8.88 -8.90
C HIS A 48 -0.92 9.84 -8.39
N PRO A 49 -0.31 9.59 -7.20
CA PRO A 49 0.82 10.40 -6.77
C PRO A 49 1.93 10.41 -7.83
N PRO A 50 2.50 11.58 -8.17
CA PRO A 50 3.34 11.74 -9.36
C PRO A 50 4.73 11.10 -9.25
N VAL A 51 5.22 10.76 -8.05
CA VAL A 51 6.60 10.32 -7.83
C VAL A 51 6.99 9.11 -8.67
N MET A 52 6.08 8.15 -8.80
CA MET A 52 6.36 6.95 -9.60
C MET A 52 6.43 7.29 -11.09
N GLY A 53 5.56 8.18 -11.59
CA GLY A 53 5.62 8.71 -12.97
C GLY A 53 6.91 9.47 -13.22
N VAL A 54 7.32 10.37 -12.30
CA VAL A 54 8.59 11.12 -12.41
C VAL A 54 9.78 10.14 -12.49
N LEU A 55 9.83 9.17 -11.59
CA LEU A 55 10.93 8.18 -11.59
C LEU A 55 10.91 7.34 -12.86
N TRP A 56 9.72 6.97 -13.35
CA TRP A 56 9.56 6.22 -14.60
C TRP A 56 10.06 7.00 -15.81
N GLY A 57 9.71 8.29 -15.91
CA GLY A 57 10.21 9.16 -16.98
C GLY A 57 11.73 9.34 -16.95
N LEU A 58 12.37 9.28 -15.77
CA LEU A 58 13.83 9.24 -15.65
C LEU A 58 14.41 7.92 -16.14
N PHE A 59 13.81 6.80 -15.75
CA PHE A 59 14.24 5.48 -16.19
C PHE A 59 14.05 5.25 -17.68
N ASP A 60 12.96 5.74 -18.25
CA ASP A 60 12.65 5.61 -19.69
C ASP A 60 13.70 6.23 -20.60
N LYS A 61 14.41 7.27 -20.13
CA LYS A 61 15.55 7.87 -20.83
C LYS A 61 16.75 6.93 -20.96
N ILE A 62 16.83 5.88 -20.10
CA ILE A 62 17.92 4.91 -20.08
C ILE A 62 17.47 3.61 -20.76
N TYR A 63 16.29 3.14 -20.40
CA TYR A 63 15.69 1.92 -20.93
C TYR A 63 14.17 2.02 -20.84
N SER A 64 13.50 1.96 -21.98
CA SER A 64 12.04 2.10 -22.07
C SER A 64 11.29 0.89 -21.50
N GLY A 65 10.11 1.16 -20.95
CA GLY A 65 9.18 0.15 -20.49
C GLY A 65 9.16 -0.04 -18.97
N SER A 66 8.61 -1.19 -18.51
CA SER A 66 8.40 -1.48 -17.08
C SER A 66 9.62 -2.03 -16.36
N GLY A 67 10.58 -2.57 -17.10
CA GLY A 67 11.74 -3.29 -16.54
C GLY A 67 12.55 -2.52 -15.50
N PRO A 68 12.99 -1.29 -15.74
CA PRO A 68 13.76 -0.54 -14.75
C PRO A 68 13.01 -0.28 -13.45
N MET A 69 11.70 0.00 -13.52
CA MET A 69 10.87 0.16 -12.33
C MET A 69 10.71 -1.17 -11.58
N PHE A 70 10.58 -2.28 -12.29
CA PHE A 70 10.56 -3.62 -11.71
C PHE A 70 11.86 -3.94 -10.96
N LEU A 71 13.02 -3.66 -11.57
CA LEU A 71 14.33 -3.80 -10.92
C LEU A 71 14.42 -2.96 -9.64
N PHE A 72 13.96 -1.72 -9.70
CA PHE A 72 13.97 -0.83 -8.56
C PHE A 72 13.12 -1.38 -7.40
N HIS A 73 11.90 -1.85 -7.68
CA HIS A 73 11.03 -2.46 -6.66
C HIS A 73 11.64 -3.71 -6.05
N LEU A 74 12.18 -4.62 -6.87
CA LEU A 74 12.85 -5.82 -6.39
C LEU A 74 14.12 -5.49 -5.59
N SER A 75 14.87 -4.45 -5.97
CA SER A 75 16.05 -4.02 -5.21
C SER A 75 15.70 -3.55 -3.80
N LEU A 76 14.61 -2.78 -3.65
CA LEU A 76 14.10 -2.37 -2.34
C LEU A 76 13.64 -3.58 -1.51
N TYR A 77 12.91 -4.51 -2.14
CA TYR A 77 12.42 -5.71 -1.47
C TYR A 77 13.55 -6.61 -0.97
N TRP A 78 14.45 -7.05 -1.86
CA TRP A 78 15.55 -7.94 -1.49
C TRP A 78 16.59 -7.22 -0.63
N GLY A 79 16.72 -5.90 -0.76
CA GLY A 79 17.47 -5.06 0.17
C GLY A 79 16.90 -5.10 1.60
N ALA A 80 15.58 -4.98 1.74
CA ALA A 80 14.90 -5.14 3.03
C ALA A 80 15.11 -6.52 3.62
N VAL A 81 14.93 -7.59 2.82
CA VAL A 81 15.18 -8.99 3.22
C VAL A 81 16.60 -9.16 3.75
N SER A 82 17.59 -8.57 3.04
CA SER A 82 18.99 -8.60 3.46
C SER A 82 19.20 -7.93 4.83
N LEU A 83 18.59 -6.76 5.03
CA LEU A 83 18.70 -6.02 6.28
C LEU A 83 18.10 -6.79 7.46
N PHE A 84 16.89 -7.36 7.30
CA PHE A 84 16.28 -8.20 8.33
C PHE A 84 17.10 -9.46 8.63
N ALA A 85 17.59 -10.16 7.61
CA ALA A 85 18.42 -11.35 7.80
C ALA A 85 19.76 -11.04 8.44
N CYS A 86 20.39 -9.91 8.08
CA CYS A 86 21.64 -9.45 8.68
C CYS A 86 21.47 -8.90 10.11
N ALA A 87 20.29 -8.43 10.48
CA ALA A 87 20.00 -7.99 11.85
C ALA A 87 20.18 -9.14 12.86
N GLN A 88 19.65 -10.33 12.52
CA GLN A 88 19.73 -11.54 13.34
C GLN A 88 20.09 -12.76 12.47
N PRO A 89 21.40 -13.04 12.26
CA PRO A 89 21.84 -14.12 11.36
C PRO A 89 21.35 -15.52 11.74
N GLN A 90 21.09 -15.77 13.02
CA GLN A 90 20.51 -17.03 13.51
C GLN A 90 19.07 -17.24 13.02
N LYS A 91 18.34 -16.18 12.74
CA LYS A 91 16.96 -16.20 12.20
C LYS A 91 16.90 -16.04 10.68
N ALA A 92 18.03 -15.84 10.00
CA ALA A 92 18.09 -15.53 8.56
C ALA A 92 17.33 -16.54 7.68
N LYS A 93 17.40 -17.84 7.97
CA LYS A 93 16.66 -18.88 7.24
C LYS A 93 15.15 -18.67 7.26
N TRP A 94 14.61 -18.19 8.40
CA TRP A 94 13.20 -17.89 8.54
C TRP A 94 12.82 -16.62 7.76
N VAL A 95 13.68 -15.60 7.77
CA VAL A 95 13.49 -14.39 6.97
C VAL A 95 13.44 -14.72 5.47
N TYR A 96 14.35 -15.57 4.98
CA TYR A 96 14.38 -16.00 3.58
C TYR A 96 13.16 -16.85 3.20
N PHE A 97 12.74 -17.75 4.09
CA PHE A 97 11.54 -18.55 3.89
C PHE A 97 10.31 -17.65 3.78
N ILE A 98 10.18 -16.69 4.70
CA ILE A 98 9.09 -15.71 4.71
C ILE A 98 9.08 -14.88 3.42
N ALA A 99 10.25 -14.45 2.95
CA ALA A 99 10.36 -13.60 1.77
C ALA A 99 9.83 -14.27 0.49
N ILE A 100 9.78 -15.59 0.42
CA ILE A 100 9.27 -16.33 -0.73
C ILE A 100 7.85 -16.88 -0.53
N LEU A 101 7.25 -16.68 0.65
CA LEU A 101 5.87 -17.12 0.89
C LEU A 101 4.89 -16.39 -0.04
N PRO A 102 3.89 -17.08 -0.61
CA PRO A 102 2.95 -16.49 -1.54
C PRO A 102 2.29 -15.19 -1.05
N PRO A 103 1.83 -15.04 0.21
CA PRO A 103 1.22 -13.81 0.69
C PRO A 103 2.16 -12.60 0.67
N VAL A 104 3.46 -12.85 0.73
CA VAL A 104 4.49 -11.81 0.76
C VAL A 104 5.08 -11.59 -0.64
N PHE A 105 5.30 -12.65 -1.41
CA PHE A 105 6.03 -12.58 -2.67
C PHE A 105 5.15 -12.32 -3.90
N ALA A 106 3.90 -12.79 -3.93
CA ALA A 106 3.04 -12.70 -5.12
C ALA A 106 2.89 -11.26 -5.66
N TYR A 107 2.81 -10.29 -4.77
CA TYR A 107 2.70 -8.88 -5.13
C TYR A 107 4.02 -8.28 -5.65
N GLN A 108 5.17 -8.90 -5.38
CA GLN A 108 6.47 -8.40 -5.83
C GLN A 108 6.65 -8.52 -7.35
N LEU A 109 5.81 -9.30 -8.00
CA LEU A 109 5.79 -9.44 -9.45
C LEU A 109 5.12 -8.25 -10.15
N LEU A 110 4.37 -7.41 -9.41
CA LEU A 110 3.59 -6.29 -9.92
C LEU A 110 4.36 -4.98 -9.81
N VAL A 111 4.37 -4.22 -10.89
CA VAL A 111 4.90 -2.85 -10.91
C VAL A 111 3.76 -1.89 -10.57
N LEU A 112 3.52 -1.66 -9.28
CA LEU A 112 2.42 -0.84 -8.75
C LEU A 112 2.91 0.15 -7.71
N LYS A 113 2.24 1.30 -7.61
CA LYS A 113 2.50 2.32 -6.58
C LYS A 113 2.37 1.78 -5.15
N ASP A 114 1.38 0.90 -4.92
CA ASP A 114 1.15 0.29 -3.61
C ASP A 114 2.33 -0.62 -3.22
N ILE A 115 2.93 -1.33 -4.19
CA ILE A 115 4.10 -2.16 -3.97
C ILE A 115 5.36 -1.31 -3.77
N SER A 116 5.50 -0.20 -4.51
CA SER A 116 6.54 0.82 -4.29
C SER A 116 6.55 1.30 -2.84
N PHE A 117 5.37 1.69 -2.34
CA PHE A 117 5.18 2.13 -0.96
C PHE A 117 5.60 1.04 0.04
N VAL A 118 5.08 -0.18 -0.13
CA VAL A 118 5.36 -1.29 0.79
C VAL A 118 6.84 -1.61 0.81
N ASN A 119 7.50 -1.72 -0.35
CA ASN A 119 8.91 -2.05 -0.44
C ASN A 119 9.81 -0.96 0.15
N ALA A 120 9.48 0.31 -0.06
CA ALA A 120 10.21 1.42 0.54
C ALA A 120 10.09 1.41 2.07
N TYR A 121 8.88 1.21 2.60
CA TYR A 121 8.67 1.16 4.05
C TYR A 121 9.25 -0.10 4.69
N LEU A 122 9.18 -1.24 3.99
CA LEU A 122 9.83 -2.48 4.44
C LEU A 122 11.35 -2.33 4.49
N PHE A 123 11.95 -1.66 3.49
CA PHE A 123 13.37 -1.32 3.49
C PHE A 123 13.73 -0.41 4.68
N CYS A 124 12.97 0.65 4.90
CA CYS A 124 13.16 1.57 6.01
C CYS A 124 13.02 0.88 7.37
N ALA A 125 12.03 -0.02 7.51
CA ALA A 125 11.82 -0.83 8.70
C ALA A 125 12.99 -1.82 8.93
N GLY A 126 13.43 -2.51 7.88
CA GLY A 126 14.58 -3.41 7.91
C GLY A 126 15.86 -2.68 8.30
N TRP A 127 16.06 -1.46 7.80
CA TRP A 127 17.18 -0.60 8.14
C TRP A 127 17.17 -0.22 9.63
N LEU A 128 16.03 0.26 10.15
CA LEU A 128 15.88 0.59 11.57
C LEU A 128 16.10 -0.64 12.44
N HIS A 129 15.52 -1.78 12.06
CA HIS A 129 15.72 -3.03 12.77
C HIS A 129 17.18 -3.46 12.78
N PHE A 130 17.86 -3.42 11.64
CA PHE A 130 19.27 -3.81 11.50
C PHE A 130 20.19 -2.97 12.41
N TYR A 131 20.10 -1.64 12.32
CA TYR A 131 20.97 -0.78 13.11
C TYR A 131 20.66 -0.85 14.61
N SER A 132 19.38 -0.97 14.99
CA SER A 132 18.96 -1.16 16.38
C SER A 132 19.48 -2.48 16.96
N MET A 133 19.33 -3.59 16.25
CA MET A 133 19.78 -4.91 16.71
C MET A 133 21.28 -5.07 16.78
N ARG A 134 22.02 -4.32 15.93
CA ARG A 134 23.48 -4.32 15.90
C ARG A 134 24.10 -3.28 16.82
N ASN A 135 23.29 -2.46 17.47
CA ASN A 135 23.73 -1.33 18.29
C ASN A 135 24.79 -0.47 17.56
N ARG A 136 24.52 -0.16 16.28
CA ARG A 136 25.41 0.62 15.42
C ARG A 136 24.73 1.89 14.97
N ARG A 137 25.52 2.94 14.72
CA ARG A 137 25.03 4.16 14.08
C ARG A 137 25.29 4.09 12.57
N PRO A 138 24.34 4.51 11.74
CA PRO A 138 24.54 4.56 10.29
C PRO A 138 25.53 5.68 9.92
N GLY A 139 26.29 5.47 8.84
CA GLY A 139 27.04 6.55 8.20
C GLY A 139 26.11 7.49 7.41
N LEU A 140 26.60 8.66 7.06
CA LEU A 140 25.86 9.73 6.40
C LEU A 140 25.15 9.26 5.12
N PHE A 141 25.83 8.55 4.22
CA PHE A 141 25.23 8.04 2.98
C PHE A 141 24.07 7.06 3.24
N SER A 142 24.23 6.20 4.24
CA SER A 142 23.16 5.24 4.63
C SER A 142 21.95 5.98 5.21
N LEU A 143 22.19 7.06 5.95
CA LEU A 143 21.13 7.91 6.51
C LEU A 143 20.41 8.68 5.40
N LEU A 144 21.14 9.29 4.46
CA LEU A 144 20.56 9.99 3.31
C LEU A 144 19.73 9.04 2.42
N ALA A 145 20.25 7.82 2.19
CA ALA A 145 19.49 6.78 1.47
C ALA A 145 18.19 6.42 2.18
N TRP A 146 18.20 6.28 3.51
CA TRP A 146 17.00 6.04 4.29
C TRP A 146 15.95 7.15 4.10
N PHE A 147 16.37 8.43 4.22
CA PHE A 147 15.48 9.56 4.02
C PHE A 147 14.92 9.63 2.60
N ALA A 148 15.75 9.39 1.58
CA ALA A 148 15.32 9.39 0.18
C ALA A 148 14.30 8.29 -0.10
N ILE A 149 14.53 7.05 0.42
CA ILE A 149 13.62 5.91 0.25
C ILE A 149 12.33 6.14 1.05
N ALA A 150 12.41 6.66 2.28
CA ALA A 150 11.24 6.99 3.08
C ALA A 150 10.38 8.07 2.39
N PHE A 151 11.01 9.10 1.82
CA PHE A 151 10.34 10.15 1.05
C PHE A 151 9.66 9.57 -0.20
N TYR A 152 10.39 8.79 -0.98
CA TYR A 152 9.84 8.10 -2.15
C TYR A 152 8.62 7.25 -1.79
N GLY A 153 8.72 6.40 -0.78
CA GLY A 153 7.62 5.55 -0.32
C GLY A 153 6.41 6.36 0.15
N THR A 154 6.64 7.49 0.84
CA THR A 154 5.57 8.38 1.28
C THR A 154 4.89 9.09 0.10
N CYS A 155 5.68 9.46 -0.93
CA CYS A 155 5.13 10.03 -2.15
C CYS A 155 4.44 9.01 -3.06
N ALA A 156 4.67 7.69 -2.89
CA ALA A 156 4.17 6.67 -3.81
C ALA A 156 2.65 6.46 -3.71
N THR A 157 2.06 6.62 -2.53
CA THR A 157 0.62 6.48 -2.32
C THR A 157 0.11 7.41 -1.23
N TYR A 158 -1.14 7.89 -1.38
CA TYR A 158 -1.76 8.75 -0.35
C TYR A 158 -1.98 8.04 0.98
N GLN A 159 -2.12 6.72 0.97
CA GLN A 159 -2.27 5.90 2.18
C GLN A 159 -0.99 5.89 3.04
N ALA A 160 0.17 6.19 2.47
CA ALA A 160 1.43 6.24 3.20
C ALA A 160 1.40 7.23 4.37
N ALA A 161 0.61 8.30 4.26
CA ALA A 161 0.43 9.29 5.33
C ALA A 161 -0.08 8.68 6.64
N ILE A 162 -0.79 7.55 6.60
CA ILE A 162 -1.30 6.84 7.78
C ILE A 162 -0.18 6.07 8.52
N ALA A 163 0.74 5.47 7.78
CA ALA A 163 1.84 4.70 8.35
C ALA A 163 3.06 5.58 8.70
N LEU A 164 3.19 6.74 8.06
CA LEU A 164 4.31 7.67 8.21
C LEU A 164 4.60 8.11 9.66
N PRO A 165 3.60 8.48 10.48
CA PRO A 165 3.86 8.89 11.87
C PRO A 165 4.60 7.81 12.65
N TRP A 166 4.23 6.56 12.46
CA TRP A 166 4.86 5.42 13.15
C TRP A 166 6.29 5.17 12.66
N LEU A 167 6.55 5.32 11.36
CA LEU A 167 7.89 5.21 10.80
C LEU A 167 8.82 6.32 11.34
N CYS A 168 8.33 7.56 11.38
CA CYS A 168 9.06 8.71 11.92
C CYS A 168 9.30 8.59 13.44
N MET A 169 8.31 8.13 14.19
CA MET A 169 8.46 7.88 15.62
C MET A 169 9.43 6.74 15.90
N TRP A 170 9.44 5.68 15.08
CA TRP A 170 10.44 4.61 15.21
C TRP A 170 11.85 5.12 14.92
N PHE A 171 12.03 5.93 13.87
CA PHE A 171 13.30 6.59 13.59
C PHE A 171 13.76 7.47 14.77
N ALA A 172 12.88 8.29 15.31
CA ALA A 172 13.17 9.14 16.46
C ALA A 172 13.51 8.30 17.72
N LYS A 173 12.78 7.21 18.00
CA LYS A 173 13.09 6.28 19.11
C LYS A 173 14.47 5.64 18.97
N PHE A 174 14.91 5.34 17.75
CA PHE A 174 16.23 4.82 17.49
C PHE A 174 17.35 5.82 17.92
N TYR A 175 17.13 7.11 17.72
CA TYR A 175 18.12 8.15 18.08
C TYR A 175 18.01 8.65 19.53
N TRP A 176 16.81 8.65 20.10
CA TRP A 176 16.49 9.14 21.45
C TRP A 176 15.75 8.09 22.28
N PRO A 177 16.39 6.95 22.61
CA PRO A 177 15.71 5.80 23.22
C PRO A 177 15.17 6.09 24.63
N ASP A 178 15.82 6.99 25.40
CA ASP A 178 15.57 7.17 26.83
C ASP A 178 14.47 8.17 27.17
N SER A 179 13.98 8.92 26.21
CA SER A 179 12.98 9.98 26.43
C SER A 179 11.75 9.85 25.54
N SER A 180 10.64 9.40 26.13
CA SER A 180 9.36 9.27 25.39
C SER A 180 8.88 10.60 24.81
N LYS A 181 8.95 11.69 25.56
CA LYS A 181 8.55 13.02 25.08
C LYS A 181 9.40 13.46 23.87
N LYS A 182 10.71 13.20 23.89
CA LYS A 182 11.62 13.58 22.79
C LYS A 182 11.34 12.77 21.54
N TRP A 183 11.29 11.44 21.59
CA TRP A 183 11.10 10.65 20.37
C TRP A 183 9.69 10.80 19.77
N ILE A 184 8.65 11.01 20.60
CA ILE A 184 7.31 11.32 20.09
C ILE A 184 7.31 12.70 19.43
N GLY A 185 7.80 13.74 20.10
CA GLY A 185 7.82 15.10 19.56
C GLY A 185 8.65 15.23 18.28
N ILE A 186 9.86 14.64 18.26
CA ILE A 186 10.71 14.64 17.07
C ILE A 186 10.09 13.80 15.94
N GLY A 187 9.52 12.66 16.27
CA GLY A 187 8.82 11.82 15.28
C GLY A 187 7.64 12.53 14.63
N LEU A 188 6.83 13.25 15.39
CA LEU A 188 5.74 14.06 14.86
C LEU A 188 6.24 15.26 14.04
N LEU A 189 7.32 15.92 14.47
CA LEU A 189 7.97 16.99 13.70
C LEU A 189 8.49 16.47 12.35
N LEU A 190 9.19 15.35 12.35
CA LEU A 190 9.67 14.70 11.12
C LEU A 190 8.49 14.33 10.20
N CYS A 191 7.42 13.77 10.76
CA CYS A 191 6.21 13.46 10.01
C CYS A 191 5.62 14.72 9.34
N GLY A 192 5.55 15.84 10.06
CA GLY A 192 5.11 17.12 9.52
C GLY A 192 6.00 17.61 8.37
N ILE A 193 7.33 17.49 8.51
CA ILE A 193 8.29 17.85 7.45
C ILE A 193 8.09 16.97 6.21
N PHE A 194 7.93 15.65 6.38
CA PHE A 194 7.66 14.73 5.25
C PHE A 194 6.33 15.09 4.56
N ILE A 195 5.25 15.30 5.31
CA ILE A 195 3.93 15.67 4.76
C ILE A 195 4.03 16.99 3.99
N ALA A 196 4.71 17.99 4.55
CA ALA A 196 4.92 19.26 3.85
C ALA A 196 5.70 19.07 2.55
N GLY A 197 6.81 18.33 2.58
CA GLY A 197 7.62 18.02 1.40
C GLY A 197 6.83 17.26 0.34
N VAL A 198 6.06 16.24 0.72
CA VAL A 198 5.20 15.46 -0.18
C VAL A 198 4.11 16.34 -0.79
N THR A 199 3.51 17.22 0.00
CA THR A 199 2.47 18.15 -0.48
C THR A 199 3.03 19.13 -1.51
N VAL A 200 4.20 19.72 -1.22
CA VAL A 200 4.90 20.60 -2.17
C VAL A 200 5.24 19.83 -3.45
N PHE A 201 5.86 18.65 -3.32
CA PHE A 201 6.24 17.82 -4.46
C PHE A 201 5.02 17.48 -5.35
N ASN A 202 3.93 17.01 -4.75
CA ASN A 202 2.72 16.67 -5.51
C ASN A 202 2.12 17.89 -6.22
N LYS A 203 2.03 19.04 -5.54
CA LYS A 203 1.48 20.29 -6.14
C LYS A 203 2.34 20.84 -7.27
N THR A 204 3.67 20.71 -7.18
CA THR A 204 4.57 21.22 -8.23
C THR A 204 4.70 20.28 -9.42
N MET A 205 4.51 18.98 -9.22
CA MET A 205 4.77 17.97 -10.24
C MET A 205 3.51 17.49 -10.97
N SER A 206 2.31 17.80 -10.49
CA SER A 206 1.08 17.28 -11.10
C SER A 206 -0.03 18.31 -11.22
N THR A 207 -0.90 18.11 -12.21
CA THR A 207 -2.15 18.86 -12.36
C THR A 207 -3.28 18.24 -11.54
N PRO A 208 -4.20 19.04 -10.95
CA PRO A 208 -5.35 18.54 -10.21
C PRO A 208 -6.31 17.70 -11.08
N SER A 209 -6.80 16.58 -10.56
CA SER A 209 -7.70 15.65 -11.25
C SER A 209 -9.03 15.36 -10.54
N ASN A 210 -9.35 16.10 -9.49
CA ASN A 210 -10.61 15.94 -8.71
C ASN A 210 -10.89 14.51 -8.22
N ARG A 211 -9.85 13.74 -7.91
CA ARG A 211 -9.91 12.32 -7.49
C ARG A 211 -10.90 12.01 -6.36
N GLY A 212 -11.15 12.98 -5.47
CA GLY A 212 -12.07 12.81 -4.34
C GLY A 212 -13.55 12.69 -4.70
N ILE A 213 -13.92 13.00 -5.96
CA ILE A 213 -15.31 12.96 -6.41
C ILE A 213 -15.87 11.54 -6.36
N HIS A 214 -15.10 10.54 -6.84
CA HIS A 214 -15.55 9.15 -6.90
C HIS A 214 -15.87 8.57 -5.53
N THR A 215 -15.05 8.87 -4.52
CA THR A 215 -15.32 8.44 -3.14
C THR A 215 -16.61 9.07 -2.59
N LYS A 216 -16.82 10.38 -2.84
CA LYS A 216 -18.04 11.07 -2.40
C LYS A 216 -19.28 10.51 -3.09
N LEU A 217 -19.21 10.26 -4.40
CA LEU A 217 -20.32 9.63 -5.15
C LEU A 217 -20.63 8.22 -4.66
N TYR A 218 -19.60 7.45 -4.34
CA TYR A 218 -19.75 6.10 -3.82
C TYR A 218 -20.42 6.08 -2.44
N ASP A 219 -20.01 6.99 -1.55
CA ASP A 219 -20.64 7.15 -0.24
C ASP A 219 -22.11 7.56 -0.35
N LEU A 220 -22.40 8.56 -1.19
CA LEU A 220 -23.78 8.99 -1.44
C LEU A 220 -24.61 7.86 -2.03
N SER A 221 -24.06 7.03 -2.92
CA SER A 221 -24.73 5.84 -3.45
C SER A 221 -25.07 4.84 -2.34
N GLY A 222 -24.07 4.50 -1.51
CA GLY A 222 -24.27 3.56 -0.41
C GLY A 222 -25.25 4.07 0.65
N ILE A 223 -25.24 5.36 0.97
CA ILE A 223 -26.25 5.99 1.86
C ILE A 223 -27.62 5.91 1.22
N SER A 224 -27.76 6.36 -0.05
CA SER A 224 -29.05 6.37 -0.76
C SER A 224 -29.69 4.99 -0.84
N ILE A 225 -28.90 3.95 -1.11
CA ILE A 225 -29.38 2.57 -1.18
C ILE A 225 -29.86 2.07 0.19
N ASN A 226 -29.12 2.37 1.26
CA ASN A 226 -29.51 1.98 2.61
C ASN A 226 -30.79 2.69 3.11
N LEU A 227 -31.08 3.88 2.57
CA LEU A 227 -32.29 4.66 2.87
C LEU A 227 -33.43 4.33 1.92
N ASN A 228 -33.15 3.74 0.77
CA ASN A 228 -34.04 3.65 -0.38
C ASN A 228 -34.54 5.04 -0.86
N ASP A 229 -33.73 6.07 -0.66
CA ASP A 229 -34.01 7.47 -0.99
C ASP A 229 -32.73 8.18 -1.47
N PRO A 230 -32.72 8.80 -2.69
CA PRO A 230 -31.53 9.38 -3.25
C PRO A 230 -31.13 10.71 -2.60
N VAL A 231 -29.99 10.73 -1.90
CA VAL A 231 -29.42 11.92 -1.24
C VAL A 231 -28.41 12.70 -2.11
N PHE A 232 -28.42 12.47 -3.42
CA PHE A 232 -27.54 13.19 -4.36
C PHE A 232 -27.99 14.66 -4.54
N PRO A 233 -27.05 15.58 -4.82
CA PRO A 233 -27.39 16.94 -5.18
C PRO A 233 -28.14 17.03 -6.52
N ASP A 234 -28.93 18.09 -6.69
CA ASP A 234 -29.86 18.24 -7.82
C ASP A 234 -29.17 18.21 -9.20
N TYR A 235 -27.97 18.79 -9.32
CA TYR A 235 -27.23 18.77 -10.60
C TYR A 235 -26.86 17.34 -11.06
N ILE A 236 -26.75 16.38 -10.13
CA ILE A 236 -26.54 14.95 -10.46
C ILE A 236 -27.87 14.34 -10.86
N LYS A 237 -28.96 14.58 -10.11
CA LYS A 237 -30.29 14.02 -10.39
C LYS A 237 -30.87 14.52 -11.71
N GLN A 238 -30.47 15.72 -12.16
CA GLN A 238 -30.90 16.31 -13.44
C GLN A 238 -30.06 15.82 -14.63
N ASN A 239 -29.01 15.04 -14.42
CA ASN A 239 -28.23 14.47 -15.50
C ASN A 239 -29.05 13.43 -16.26
N LYS A 240 -28.95 13.43 -17.59
CA LYS A 240 -29.70 12.50 -18.47
C LYS A 240 -29.38 11.02 -18.22
N LEU A 241 -28.17 10.73 -17.69
CA LEU A 241 -27.75 9.36 -17.38
C LEU A 241 -28.16 8.93 -15.97
N TYR A 242 -28.65 9.86 -15.15
CA TYR A 242 -29.03 9.53 -13.77
C TYR A 242 -30.22 8.60 -13.74
N ASP A 243 -30.03 7.46 -13.10
CA ASP A 243 -31.08 6.46 -12.87
C ASP A 243 -30.82 5.78 -11.52
N PHE A 244 -31.70 5.99 -10.56
CA PHE A 244 -31.52 5.45 -9.21
C PHE A 244 -31.68 3.93 -9.15
N GLU A 245 -32.55 3.35 -9.97
CA GLU A 245 -32.69 1.90 -10.04
C GLU A 245 -31.44 1.26 -10.67
N LYS A 246 -30.85 1.89 -11.68
CA LYS A 246 -29.56 1.47 -12.25
C LYS A 246 -28.43 1.59 -11.22
N ILE A 247 -28.42 2.64 -10.39
CA ILE A 247 -27.43 2.79 -9.30
C ILE A 247 -27.56 1.61 -8.33
N LYS A 248 -28.77 1.22 -7.92
CA LYS A 248 -29.00 0.06 -7.05
C LYS A 248 -28.49 -1.26 -7.65
N GLN A 249 -28.70 -1.45 -8.96
CA GLN A 249 -28.26 -2.67 -9.66
C GLN A 249 -26.73 -2.75 -9.81
N LEU A 250 -26.07 -1.62 -10.08
CA LEU A 250 -24.62 -1.54 -10.29
C LEU A 250 -23.83 -1.42 -8.98
N TYR A 251 -24.49 -1.06 -7.88
CA TYR A 251 -23.81 -0.90 -6.61
C TYR A 251 -23.18 -2.21 -6.13
N ASN A 252 -21.88 -2.11 -5.86
CA ASN A 252 -21.10 -3.25 -5.38
C ASN A 252 -20.20 -2.78 -4.23
N PRO A 253 -20.28 -3.39 -3.02
CA PRO A 253 -19.41 -3.02 -1.91
C PRO A 253 -17.92 -3.33 -2.14
N ASN A 254 -17.58 -4.05 -3.23
CA ASN A 254 -16.19 -4.34 -3.57
C ASN A 254 -15.51 -3.23 -4.36
N ARG A 255 -16.27 -2.40 -5.11
CA ARG A 255 -15.67 -1.37 -5.99
C ARG A 255 -16.67 -0.32 -6.44
N VAL A 256 -16.14 0.88 -6.68
CA VAL A 256 -16.87 2.03 -7.20
C VAL A 256 -16.94 2.07 -8.72
N ASP A 257 -16.13 1.27 -9.41
CA ASP A 257 -15.83 1.43 -10.85
C ASP A 257 -17.10 1.36 -11.73
N ASP A 258 -18.00 0.43 -11.45
CA ASP A 258 -19.21 0.23 -12.24
C ASP A 258 -20.18 1.42 -12.14
N LEU A 259 -20.08 2.21 -11.07
CA LEU A 259 -20.93 3.40 -10.84
C LEU A 259 -20.40 4.66 -11.49
N THR A 260 -19.08 4.77 -11.74
CA THR A 260 -18.46 6.06 -12.07
C THR A 260 -17.56 6.05 -13.31
N PHE A 261 -17.10 4.88 -13.79
CA PHE A 261 -16.13 4.79 -14.90
C PHE A 261 -16.66 4.12 -16.17
N ALA A 262 -17.83 3.47 -16.13
CA ALA A 262 -18.43 2.93 -17.33
C ALA A 262 -18.93 4.06 -18.24
N ASN A 263 -18.90 3.86 -19.57
CA ASN A 263 -19.36 4.85 -20.54
C ASN A 263 -20.83 5.26 -20.35
N ASP A 264 -21.64 4.38 -19.83
CA ASP A 264 -23.06 4.55 -19.53
C ASP A 264 -23.32 4.68 -18.03
N SER A 265 -22.31 5.09 -17.26
CA SER A 265 -22.40 5.27 -15.82
C SER A 265 -23.56 6.21 -15.44
N PRO A 266 -24.41 5.83 -14.46
CA PRO A 266 -25.47 6.70 -13.95
C PRO A 266 -24.93 7.89 -13.15
N LEU A 267 -23.65 7.85 -12.75
CA LEU A 267 -22.99 8.89 -11.96
C LEU A 267 -21.78 9.43 -12.73
N THR A 268 -22.00 10.46 -13.52
CA THR A 268 -20.89 11.15 -14.20
C THR A 268 -20.13 12.02 -13.23
N ALA A 269 -18.79 11.85 -13.19
CA ALA A 269 -17.91 12.57 -12.29
C ALA A 269 -17.45 13.94 -12.85
N VAL A 270 -18.25 14.58 -13.67
CA VAL A 270 -17.94 15.93 -14.17
C VAL A 270 -18.39 16.94 -13.14
N ALA A 271 -17.46 17.68 -12.58
CA ALA A 271 -17.77 18.77 -11.68
C ALA A 271 -16.93 19.99 -12.05
N SER A 272 -17.63 21.10 -12.27
CA SER A 272 -16.98 22.40 -12.13
C SER A 272 -16.55 22.60 -10.67
N PRO A 273 -15.67 23.55 -10.35
CA PRO A 273 -15.29 23.86 -8.97
C PRO A 273 -16.52 24.13 -8.06
N ASP A 274 -17.56 24.76 -8.60
CA ASP A 274 -18.80 25.02 -7.86
C ASP A 274 -19.58 23.73 -7.58
N GLN A 275 -19.68 22.83 -8.57
CA GLN A 275 -20.32 21.53 -8.43
C GLN A 275 -19.57 20.65 -7.44
N GLU A 276 -18.23 20.72 -7.40
CA GLU A 276 -17.44 20.01 -6.42
C GLU A 276 -17.72 20.47 -4.98
N ASN A 277 -17.87 21.78 -4.77
CA ASN A 277 -18.28 22.33 -3.46
C ASN A 277 -19.69 21.89 -3.07
N ILE A 278 -20.63 21.88 -4.02
CA ILE A 278 -22.00 21.40 -3.78
C ILE A 278 -21.98 19.92 -3.42
N LEU A 279 -21.22 19.09 -4.17
CA LEU A 279 -21.05 17.67 -3.87
C LEU A 279 -20.45 17.43 -2.49
N HIS A 280 -19.41 18.19 -2.13
CA HIS A 280 -18.78 18.08 -0.81
C HIS A 280 -19.76 18.41 0.32
N LYS A 281 -20.55 19.49 0.19
CA LYS A 281 -21.57 19.86 1.16
C LYS A 281 -22.65 18.78 1.27
N ALA A 282 -23.16 18.28 0.15
CA ALA A 282 -24.15 17.21 0.13
C ALA A 282 -23.62 15.91 0.78
N TRP A 283 -22.38 15.53 0.48
CA TRP A 283 -21.72 14.38 1.07
C TRP A 283 -21.57 14.52 2.59
N MET A 284 -21.06 15.66 3.09
CA MET A 284 -20.95 15.93 4.53
C MET A 284 -22.30 15.94 5.22
N SER A 285 -23.31 16.60 4.61
CA SER A 285 -24.68 16.61 5.13
C SER A 285 -25.25 15.19 5.22
N ALA A 286 -25.09 14.38 4.19
CA ALA A 286 -25.61 13.00 4.18
C ALA A 286 -24.96 12.13 5.26
N ILE A 287 -23.65 12.28 5.51
CA ILE A 287 -22.95 11.57 6.60
C ILE A 287 -23.51 11.96 7.97
N ILE A 288 -23.71 13.27 8.19
CA ILE A 288 -24.16 13.80 9.49
C ILE A 288 -25.63 13.46 9.75
N THR A 289 -26.47 13.55 8.73
CA THR A 289 -27.92 13.29 8.86
C THR A 289 -28.28 11.81 8.85
N HIS A 290 -27.47 10.98 8.18
CA HIS A 290 -27.72 9.54 8.04
C HIS A 290 -26.50 8.67 8.46
N PRO A 291 -25.97 8.84 9.69
CA PRO A 291 -24.73 8.17 10.11
C PRO A 291 -24.83 6.64 10.11
N VAL A 292 -26.00 6.09 10.41
CA VAL A 292 -26.21 4.62 10.39
C VAL A 292 -26.11 4.07 8.97
N ALA A 293 -26.70 4.74 7.98
CA ALA A 293 -26.62 4.32 6.56
C ALA A 293 -25.19 4.42 6.05
N TYR A 294 -24.46 5.50 6.42
CA TYR A 294 -23.04 5.64 6.11
C TYR A 294 -22.18 4.52 6.73
N ILE A 295 -22.35 4.25 8.01
CA ILE A 295 -21.60 3.19 8.70
C ILE A 295 -21.90 1.81 8.07
N LYS A 296 -23.16 1.50 7.74
CA LYS A 296 -23.51 0.25 7.05
C LYS A 296 -22.81 0.13 5.70
N HIS A 297 -22.82 1.20 4.89
CA HIS A 297 -22.10 1.24 3.62
C HIS A 297 -20.60 0.99 3.81
N ARG A 298 -19.95 1.73 4.69
CA ARG A 298 -18.51 1.62 4.97
C ARG A 298 -18.15 0.27 5.58
N TRP A 299 -19.00 -0.29 6.43
CA TRP A 299 -18.81 -1.62 6.99
C TRP A 299 -18.86 -2.70 5.90
N GLY A 300 -19.75 -2.57 4.92
CA GLY A 300 -19.80 -3.48 3.77
C GLY A 300 -18.46 -3.53 3.02
N ILE A 301 -17.88 -2.36 2.70
CA ILE A 301 -16.58 -2.26 2.03
C ILE A 301 -15.48 -2.84 2.92
N PHE A 302 -15.46 -2.45 4.19
CA PHE A 302 -14.42 -2.86 5.12
C PHE A 302 -14.44 -4.36 5.39
N TYR A 303 -15.63 -4.97 5.52
CA TYR A 303 -15.77 -6.41 5.67
C TYR A 303 -15.19 -7.14 4.45
N GLN A 304 -15.50 -6.69 3.24
CA GLN A 304 -14.92 -7.24 2.02
C GLN A 304 -13.39 -7.07 2.00
N GLN A 305 -12.89 -5.90 2.44
CA GLN A 305 -11.45 -5.65 2.54
C GLN A 305 -10.75 -6.61 3.50
N LEU A 306 -11.36 -6.95 4.63
CA LEU A 306 -10.81 -7.88 5.61
C LEU A 306 -10.85 -9.34 5.14
N THR A 307 -11.80 -9.68 4.27
CA THR A 307 -12.06 -11.07 3.81
C THR A 307 -11.53 -11.34 2.41
N VAL A 308 -11.09 -10.30 1.66
CA VAL A 308 -10.50 -10.50 0.33
C VAL A 308 -9.26 -11.36 0.42
N SER A 309 -9.15 -12.34 -0.46
CA SER A 309 -7.98 -13.22 -0.52
C SER A 309 -6.74 -12.48 -0.98
N LEU A 310 -5.65 -12.64 -0.23
CA LEU A 310 -4.31 -12.13 -0.59
C LEU A 310 -3.73 -12.85 -1.81
N LEU A 311 -4.27 -14.00 -2.15
CA LEU A 311 -3.82 -14.83 -3.29
C LEU A 311 -4.73 -14.68 -4.51
N LYS A 312 -5.74 -13.81 -4.47
CA LYS A 312 -6.55 -13.57 -5.66
C LYS A 312 -5.62 -13.06 -6.77
N PRO A 313 -5.51 -13.79 -7.89
CA PRO A 313 -4.66 -13.35 -8.99
C PRO A 313 -5.05 -11.93 -9.39
N PRO A 314 -4.09 -11.07 -9.71
CA PRO A 314 -4.42 -9.74 -10.19
C PRO A 314 -5.22 -9.85 -11.48
N SER A 315 -6.47 -9.44 -11.46
CA SER A 315 -7.28 -9.27 -12.66
C SER A 315 -6.71 -8.15 -13.53
N ASN A 316 -6.90 -8.23 -14.84
CA ASN A 316 -6.50 -7.19 -15.81
C ASN A 316 -4.98 -6.96 -15.88
N ILE A 317 -4.18 -8.03 -15.94
CA ILE A 317 -2.77 -7.93 -16.31
C ILE A 317 -2.69 -7.50 -17.78
N LYS A 318 -1.95 -6.44 -18.07
CA LYS A 318 -1.67 -5.93 -19.43
C LYS A 318 -0.17 -5.81 -19.64
N GLY A 319 0.29 -5.94 -20.86
CA GLY A 319 1.69 -5.78 -21.26
C GLY A 319 2.31 -7.07 -21.81
N GLU A 320 3.56 -7.00 -22.21
CA GLU A 320 4.36 -8.12 -22.72
C GLU A 320 4.72 -9.09 -21.58
N THR A 321 3.72 -9.80 -21.11
CA THR A 321 3.93 -10.83 -20.09
C THR A 321 4.30 -12.12 -20.80
N THR A 322 5.41 -12.74 -20.43
CA THR A 322 5.78 -14.03 -20.98
C THR A 322 4.65 -15.04 -20.74
N SER A 323 4.25 -15.75 -21.77
CA SER A 323 3.16 -16.74 -21.76
C SER A 323 3.28 -17.75 -20.59
N ASN A 324 4.50 -18.01 -20.15
CA ASN A 324 4.83 -18.93 -19.06
C ASN A 324 4.29 -18.47 -17.70
N ILE A 325 4.34 -17.17 -17.38
CA ILE A 325 3.83 -16.64 -16.09
C ILE A 325 2.31 -16.73 -16.06
N ILE A 326 1.63 -16.36 -17.17
CA ILE A 326 0.17 -16.46 -17.28
C ILE A 326 -0.24 -17.94 -17.17
N THR A 327 0.49 -18.83 -17.80
CA THR A 327 0.23 -20.29 -17.73
C THR A 327 0.37 -20.81 -16.31
N VAL A 328 1.42 -20.43 -15.58
CA VAL A 328 1.61 -20.83 -14.18
C VAL A 328 0.51 -20.26 -13.30
N LEU A 329 0.16 -18.98 -13.45
CA LEU A 329 -0.92 -18.34 -12.67
C LEU A 329 -2.27 -19.04 -12.94
N ASN A 330 -2.57 -19.35 -14.19
CA ASN A 330 -3.80 -20.06 -14.57
C ASN A 330 -3.84 -21.51 -14.06
N LEU A 331 -2.71 -22.22 -14.06
CA LEU A 331 -2.60 -23.58 -13.50
C LEU A 331 -2.82 -23.55 -11.98
N VAL A 332 -2.24 -22.58 -11.30
CA VAL A 332 -2.40 -22.41 -9.87
C VAL A 332 -3.83 -22.00 -9.51
N GLU A 333 -4.49 -21.15 -10.31
CA GLU A 333 -5.91 -20.81 -10.16
C GLU A 333 -6.82 -22.05 -10.35
N LYS A 334 -6.58 -22.83 -11.40
CA LYS A 334 -7.36 -24.05 -11.71
C LYS A 334 -7.15 -25.18 -10.70
N SER A 335 -6.05 -25.22 -9.98
CA SER A 335 -5.75 -26.30 -9.03
C SER A 335 -6.63 -26.33 -7.79
N GLY A 336 -7.47 -25.30 -7.57
CA GLY A 336 -8.32 -25.18 -6.38
C GLY A 336 -7.55 -24.96 -5.06
N ILE A 337 -6.21 -25.06 -5.08
CA ILE A 337 -5.35 -24.80 -3.92
C ILE A 337 -5.58 -23.40 -3.38
N PHE A 338 -5.87 -22.42 -4.27
CA PHE A 338 -6.20 -21.06 -3.87
C PHE A 338 -7.54 -20.93 -3.18
N THR A 339 -8.52 -21.79 -3.48
CA THR A 339 -9.85 -21.67 -2.87
C THR A 339 -9.84 -22.06 -1.40
N VAL A 340 -9.12 -23.12 -1.04
CA VAL A 340 -8.97 -23.54 0.36
C VAL A 340 -7.98 -22.63 1.10
N ALA A 341 -6.84 -22.30 0.47
CA ALA A 341 -5.85 -21.39 1.06
C ALA A 341 -6.36 -19.95 1.18
N SER A 342 -7.34 -19.53 0.36
CA SER A 342 -7.86 -18.16 0.38
C SER A 342 -8.50 -17.78 1.71
N TRP A 343 -9.19 -18.70 2.37
CA TRP A 343 -9.78 -18.49 3.69
C TRP A 343 -8.71 -18.26 4.76
N PHE A 344 -7.60 -19.03 4.70
CA PHE A 344 -6.46 -18.86 5.62
C PHE A 344 -5.57 -17.66 5.26
N MET A 345 -5.79 -17.05 4.10
CA MET A 345 -5.01 -15.92 3.59
C MET A 345 -5.77 -14.59 3.62
N ALA A 346 -6.96 -14.55 4.24
CA ALA A 346 -7.67 -13.31 4.47
C ALA A 346 -6.98 -12.49 5.56
N TYR A 347 -6.94 -11.16 5.39
CA TYR A 347 -6.27 -10.28 6.34
C TYR A 347 -6.85 -10.39 7.76
N LEU A 348 -8.14 -10.71 7.88
CA LEU A 348 -8.82 -10.86 9.17
C LEU A 348 -8.08 -11.78 10.15
N MET A 349 -7.50 -12.89 9.67
CA MET A 349 -6.72 -13.80 10.51
C MET A 349 -5.48 -13.15 11.11
N TYR A 350 -4.80 -12.32 10.30
CA TYR A 350 -3.56 -11.66 10.72
C TYR A 350 -3.84 -10.47 11.64
N PHE A 351 -5.00 -9.82 11.48
CA PHE A 351 -5.35 -8.62 12.22
C PHE A 351 -5.31 -8.84 13.75
N PHE A 352 -5.94 -9.89 14.23
CA PHE A 352 -5.94 -10.21 15.66
C PHE A 352 -4.55 -10.56 16.18
N ILE A 353 -3.76 -11.30 15.41
CA ILE A 353 -2.39 -11.62 15.79
C ILE A 353 -1.51 -10.36 15.80
N GLN A 354 -1.72 -9.45 14.86
CA GLN A 354 -1.03 -8.15 14.86
C GLN A 354 -1.37 -7.32 16.09
N LEU A 355 -2.63 -7.30 16.54
CA LEU A 355 -3.00 -6.64 17.80
C LEU A 355 -2.25 -7.24 19.00
N ILE A 356 -2.10 -8.56 19.07
CA ILE A 356 -1.29 -9.23 20.10
C ILE A 356 0.18 -8.79 19.98
N TYR A 357 0.73 -8.65 18.78
CA TYR A 357 2.11 -8.20 18.57
C TYR A 357 2.31 -6.72 18.93
N VAL A 358 1.34 -5.86 18.65
CA VAL A 358 1.32 -4.48 19.13
C VAL A 358 1.34 -4.45 20.66
N TYR A 359 0.47 -5.21 21.31
CA TYR A 359 0.42 -5.29 22.77
C TYR A 359 1.73 -5.80 23.36
N LYS A 360 2.28 -6.93 22.87
CA LYS A 360 3.56 -7.48 23.34
C LYS A 360 4.71 -6.49 23.10
N GLY A 361 4.79 -5.92 21.89
CA GLY A 361 5.79 -4.94 21.57
C GLY A 361 5.74 -3.71 22.46
N PHE A 362 4.53 -3.22 22.80
CA PHE A 362 4.33 -2.10 23.70
C PHE A 362 4.69 -2.46 25.16
N ARG A 363 4.24 -3.61 25.65
CA ARG A 363 4.49 -4.07 27.03
C ARG A 363 5.99 -4.18 27.33
N TYR A 364 6.77 -4.69 26.39
CA TYR A 364 8.20 -4.93 26.55
C TYR A 364 9.06 -3.89 25.79
N PHE A 365 8.49 -2.73 25.47
CA PHE A 365 9.03 -1.72 24.57
C PHE A 365 10.43 -1.22 24.90
N ASN A 366 10.78 -1.13 26.18
CA ASN A 366 12.06 -0.62 26.66
C ASN A 366 13.06 -1.74 27.02
N GLU A 367 12.67 -3.00 26.95
CA GLU A 367 13.54 -4.11 27.36
C GLU A 367 14.54 -4.50 26.27
N HIS A 368 14.11 -4.49 25.00
CA HIS A 368 14.96 -4.92 23.91
C HIS A 368 14.52 -4.33 22.56
N PRO A 369 15.47 -3.94 21.67
CA PRO A 369 15.15 -3.35 20.35
C PRO A 369 14.20 -4.18 19.48
N LYS A 370 14.18 -5.52 19.63
CA LYS A 370 13.24 -6.38 18.90
C LYS A 370 11.78 -6.05 19.22
N HIS A 371 11.46 -5.67 20.46
CA HIS A 371 10.10 -5.30 20.85
C HIS A 371 9.66 -3.96 20.31
N VAL A 372 10.60 -3.01 20.19
CA VAL A 372 10.39 -1.73 19.49
C VAL A 372 10.03 -1.99 18.02
N SER A 373 10.81 -2.87 17.35
CA SER A 373 10.54 -3.28 15.97
C SER A 373 9.19 -3.99 15.85
N LEU A 374 8.88 -4.92 16.76
CA LEU A 374 7.61 -5.63 16.77
C LEU A 374 6.41 -4.68 16.89
N PHE A 375 6.52 -3.69 17.80
CA PHE A 375 5.49 -2.68 17.99
C PHE A 375 5.28 -1.84 16.73
N PHE A 376 6.34 -1.17 16.23
CA PHE A 376 6.20 -0.22 15.13
C PHE A 376 5.79 -0.88 13.82
N GLN A 377 6.31 -2.07 13.49
CA GLN A 377 5.89 -2.79 12.29
C GLN A 377 4.40 -3.14 12.33
N ASN A 378 3.91 -3.65 13.44
CA ASN A 378 2.51 -4.09 13.51
C ASN A 378 1.52 -2.93 13.69
N ILE A 379 1.87 -1.86 14.41
CA ILE A 379 0.99 -0.69 14.54
C ILE A 379 0.83 0.05 13.22
N MET A 380 1.88 0.15 12.38
CA MET A 380 1.77 0.68 11.02
C MET A 380 0.74 -0.10 10.20
N GLY A 381 0.79 -1.43 10.26
CA GLY A 381 -0.15 -2.29 9.56
C GLY A 381 -1.58 -2.15 10.07
N VAL A 382 -1.77 -2.23 11.38
CA VAL A 382 -3.09 -2.13 12.02
C VAL A 382 -3.75 -0.78 11.71
N THR A 383 -3.02 0.34 11.87
CA THR A 383 -3.59 1.67 11.62
C THR A 383 -3.91 1.89 10.15
N LEU A 384 -3.08 1.39 9.24
CA LEU A 384 -3.38 1.43 7.81
C LEU A 384 -4.68 0.70 7.50
N VAL A 385 -4.84 -0.54 7.97
CA VAL A 385 -6.06 -1.31 7.68
C VAL A 385 -7.29 -0.69 8.32
N LEU A 386 -7.21 -0.21 9.56
CA LEU A 386 -8.33 0.49 10.20
C LEU A 386 -8.74 1.76 9.43
N SER A 387 -7.77 2.47 8.84
CA SER A 387 -8.07 3.65 8.03
C SER A 387 -8.86 3.33 6.74
N LEU A 388 -8.74 2.11 6.21
CA LEU A 388 -9.47 1.68 5.01
C LEU A 388 -10.98 1.69 5.22
N PHE A 389 -11.46 1.59 6.46
CA PHE A 389 -12.87 1.78 6.78
C PHE A 389 -13.40 3.12 6.23
N PHE A 390 -12.61 4.20 6.34
CA PHE A 390 -13.01 5.54 5.94
C PHE A 390 -12.64 5.90 4.51
N ILE A 391 -11.51 5.37 3.99
CA ILE A 391 -10.90 5.88 2.75
C ILE A 391 -10.99 4.92 1.57
N ALA A 392 -11.33 3.63 1.79
CA ALA A 392 -11.35 2.67 0.70
C ALA A 392 -12.51 2.94 -0.28
N GLY A 393 -12.19 3.03 -1.58
CA GLY A 393 -13.16 3.05 -2.67
C GLY A 393 -13.37 1.67 -3.33
N ALA A 394 -12.58 0.68 -2.90
CA ALA A 394 -12.64 -0.71 -3.35
C ALA A 394 -12.05 -1.64 -2.31
N ALA A 395 -12.46 -2.91 -2.30
CA ALA A 395 -11.88 -3.95 -1.47
C ALA A 395 -10.80 -4.70 -2.27
N GLU A 396 -9.56 -4.23 -2.19
CA GLU A 396 -8.41 -4.85 -2.85
C GLU A 396 -7.34 -5.26 -1.84
N ALA A 397 -6.87 -6.50 -1.94
CA ALA A 397 -5.85 -7.04 -1.03
C ALA A 397 -4.56 -6.22 -1.00
N ARG A 398 -4.19 -5.56 -2.12
CA ARG A 398 -3.02 -4.67 -2.20
C ARG A 398 -3.05 -3.50 -1.20
N TYR A 399 -4.23 -3.04 -0.80
CA TYR A 399 -4.34 -1.94 0.17
C TYR A 399 -3.94 -2.34 1.59
N ALA A 400 -4.10 -3.62 1.95
CA ALA A 400 -3.63 -4.17 3.22
C ALA A 400 -2.22 -4.76 3.15
N TYR A 401 -1.54 -4.69 2.01
CA TYR A 401 -0.30 -5.42 1.77
C TYR A 401 0.85 -4.98 2.69
N LEU A 402 0.94 -3.68 3.05
CA LEU A 402 1.91 -3.24 4.06
C LEU A 402 1.72 -3.99 5.39
N ALA A 403 0.48 -4.15 5.83
CA ALA A 403 0.19 -4.83 7.08
C ALA A 403 0.66 -6.29 7.05
N ILE A 404 0.43 -6.97 5.93
CA ILE A 404 0.88 -8.35 5.72
C ILE A 404 2.41 -8.43 5.73
N ALA A 405 3.09 -7.60 4.95
CA ALA A 405 4.54 -7.58 4.89
C ALA A 405 5.16 -7.32 6.27
N MET A 406 4.68 -6.30 6.98
CA MET A 406 5.17 -5.94 8.32
C MET A 406 4.91 -7.05 9.34
N PHE A 407 3.76 -7.72 9.29
CA PHE A 407 3.46 -8.86 10.13
C PHE A 407 4.46 -10.00 9.93
N TYR A 408 4.63 -10.45 8.69
CA TYR A 408 5.49 -11.57 8.38
C TYR A 408 6.97 -11.29 8.72
N PHE A 409 7.50 -10.11 8.40
CA PHE A 409 8.87 -9.75 8.74
C PHE A 409 9.10 -9.46 10.22
N SER A 410 8.05 -9.20 11.00
CA SER A 410 8.16 -9.09 12.46
C SER A 410 8.09 -10.43 13.19
N HIS A 411 7.48 -11.46 12.57
CA HIS A 411 7.21 -12.76 13.17
C HIS A 411 8.45 -13.52 13.70
N PRO A 412 9.60 -13.54 13.01
CA PRO A 412 10.81 -14.20 13.52
C PRO A 412 11.32 -13.64 14.86
N TYR A 413 10.89 -12.44 15.23
CA TYR A 413 11.40 -11.69 16.39
C TYR A 413 10.43 -11.63 17.57
N ARG A 414 9.31 -12.34 17.50
CA ARG A 414 8.23 -12.34 18.50
C ARG A 414 8.61 -12.92 19.85
N GLU A 415 9.68 -13.78 19.90
CA GLU A 415 10.17 -14.47 21.10
C GLU A 415 11.28 -13.73 21.82
#